data_9aadd58233a78850a2b91967ff751b14
#
_entry.id   9aadd58233a78850a2b91967ff751b14
#
_cell.length_a   1.000
_cell.length_b   1.000
_cell.length_c   1.000
_cell.angle_alpha   90.00
_cell.angle_beta   90.00
_cell.angle_gamma   90.00
#
_symmetry.space_group_name_H-M   'P 1'
#
loop_
_entity.id
_entity.type
_entity.pdbx_description
1 polymer ?
#
loop_
_entity_poly.entity_id
_entity_poly.type
_entity_poly.pdbx_seq_one_letter_code
_entity_poly.pdbx_strand_id
1 'polypeptide(L)'
;MANIKEAVDGQVAELAKAGVTVSDFNKGNIKARQRMITQYAVAGENSGAVIGTDHAAENLTGFFTKFGDGGADILPLFRLNKRQGAALLAELGADKALYEKVPTADLEEDKPGIADEVALGVTYREIDDYLEGKEVSAKAQETIESWWRKGQHKRHLPITIFDDFWK
;
A
#
# COMPACT_ATOMS: atom_id res chain seq x y z
N MET A 1 -10.62 -5.44 19.16
CA MET A 1 -10.47 -4.81 17.82
C MET A 1 -10.91 -3.36 17.94
N ALA A 2 -10.08 -2.38 17.54
CA ALA A 2 -10.44 -0.96 17.58
C ALA A 2 -11.26 -0.58 16.33
N ASN A 3 -12.40 0.10 16.52
CA ASN A 3 -13.20 0.64 15.43
C ASN A 3 -12.74 2.07 15.12
N ILE A 4 -12.27 2.33 13.91
CA ILE A 4 -11.78 3.65 13.49
C ILE A 4 -12.83 4.51 12.78
N LYS A 5 -14.03 3.99 12.58
CA LYS A 5 -15.07 4.65 11.76
C LYS A 5 -15.39 6.07 12.25
N GLU A 6 -15.64 6.22 13.55
CA GLU A 6 -15.99 7.52 14.13
C GLU A 6 -14.86 8.56 13.97
N ALA A 7 -13.60 8.13 14.11
CA ALA A 7 -12.45 9.01 13.92
C ALA A 7 -12.33 9.48 12.46
N VAL A 8 -12.55 8.59 11.49
CA VAL A 8 -12.56 8.93 10.06
C VAL A 8 -13.71 9.87 9.72
N ASP A 9 -14.93 9.53 10.15
CA ASP A 9 -16.10 10.33 9.85
C ASP A 9 -16.02 11.72 10.51
N GLY A 10 -15.53 11.79 11.75
CA GLY A 10 -15.29 13.05 12.45
C GLY A 10 -14.29 13.94 11.72
N GLN A 11 -13.16 13.38 11.24
CA GLN A 11 -12.19 14.14 10.48
C GLN A 11 -12.76 14.67 9.15
N VAL A 12 -13.52 13.85 8.42
CA VAL A 12 -14.18 14.28 7.18
C VAL A 12 -15.17 15.41 7.44
N ALA A 13 -15.94 15.30 8.53
CA ALA A 13 -16.91 16.33 8.93
C ALA A 13 -16.22 17.67 9.30
N GLU A 14 -15.10 17.64 10.03
CA GLU A 14 -14.34 18.85 10.36
C GLU A 14 -13.72 19.51 9.12
N LEU A 15 -13.20 18.71 8.18
CA LEU A 15 -12.70 19.22 6.90
C LEU A 15 -13.80 19.89 6.09
N ALA A 16 -15.01 19.33 6.07
CA ALA A 16 -16.16 19.92 5.39
C ALA A 16 -16.54 21.29 6.00
N LYS A 17 -16.51 21.43 7.33
CA LYS A 17 -16.72 22.73 8.01
C LYS A 17 -15.67 23.76 7.64
N ALA A 18 -14.44 23.32 7.35
CA ALA A 18 -13.36 24.16 6.86
C ALA A 18 -13.44 24.43 5.34
N GLY A 19 -14.50 24.01 4.65
CA GLY A 19 -14.68 24.21 3.21
C GLY A 19 -13.91 23.21 2.33
N VAL A 20 -13.37 22.11 2.90
CA VAL A 20 -12.64 21.09 2.16
C VAL A 20 -13.55 19.89 1.88
N THR A 21 -13.83 19.63 0.61
CA THR A 21 -14.54 18.41 0.17
C THR A 21 -13.53 17.28 -0.01
N VAL A 22 -13.68 16.22 0.77
CA VAL A 22 -12.82 15.03 0.71
C VAL A 22 -13.36 14.06 -0.33
N SER A 23 -12.56 13.75 -1.36
CA SER A 23 -12.91 12.70 -2.33
C SER A 23 -12.88 11.31 -1.69
N ASP A 24 -13.56 10.33 -2.30
CA ASP A 24 -13.56 8.94 -1.81
C ASP A 24 -12.13 8.35 -1.74
N PHE A 25 -11.32 8.60 -2.75
CA PHE A 25 -9.89 8.25 -2.73
C PHE A 25 -9.14 8.83 -1.51
N ASN A 26 -9.33 10.11 -1.20
CA ASN A 26 -8.69 10.71 -0.03
C ASN A 26 -9.30 10.25 1.30
N LYS A 27 -10.59 9.92 1.33
CA LYS A 27 -11.22 9.26 2.48
C LYS A 27 -10.58 7.88 2.73
N GLY A 28 -10.29 7.12 1.67
CA GLY A 28 -9.51 5.89 1.74
C GLY A 28 -8.13 6.10 2.39
N ASN A 29 -7.40 7.14 1.98
CA ASN A 29 -6.12 7.51 2.59
C ASN A 29 -6.27 7.91 4.08
N ILE A 30 -7.35 8.58 4.47
CA ILE A 30 -7.65 8.89 5.88
C ILE A 30 -7.84 7.59 6.66
N LYS A 31 -8.59 6.62 6.13
CA LYS A 31 -8.80 5.30 6.76
C LYS A 31 -7.46 4.59 7.03
N ALA A 32 -6.57 4.53 6.03
CA ALA A 32 -5.26 3.89 6.16
C ALA A 32 -4.39 4.59 7.23
N ARG A 33 -4.38 5.93 7.25
CA ARG A 33 -3.64 6.70 8.25
C ARG A 33 -4.21 6.55 9.66
N GLN A 34 -5.53 6.48 9.79
CA GLN A 34 -6.16 6.25 11.10
C GLN A 34 -5.84 4.85 11.65
N ARG A 35 -5.72 3.84 10.78
CA ARG A 35 -5.22 2.50 11.17
C ARG A 35 -3.79 2.58 11.68
N MET A 36 -2.90 3.28 10.97
CA MET A 36 -1.51 3.50 11.36
C MET A 36 -1.42 4.18 12.73
N ILE A 37 -2.15 5.26 12.97
CA ILE A 37 -2.19 5.95 14.27
C ILE A 37 -2.57 4.97 15.38
N THR A 38 -3.59 4.15 15.16
CA THR A 38 -4.05 3.15 16.14
C THR A 38 -2.98 2.08 16.40
N GLN A 39 -2.31 1.59 15.35
CA GLN A 39 -1.25 0.59 15.49
C GLN A 39 -0.07 1.12 16.31
N TYR A 40 0.39 2.34 16.03
CA TYR A 40 1.48 2.97 16.77
C TYR A 40 1.11 3.28 18.22
N ALA A 41 -0.14 3.70 18.48
CA ALA A 41 -0.61 3.90 19.85
C ALA A 41 -0.58 2.59 20.65
N VAL A 42 -1.07 1.49 20.07
CA VAL A 42 -1.03 0.16 20.72
C VAL A 42 0.40 -0.32 20.91
N ALA A 43 1.26 -0.15 19.91
CA ALA A 43 2.67 -0.53 20.01
C ALA A 43 3.38 0.24 21.12
N GLY A 44 3.19 1.57 21.20
CA GLY A 44 3.79 2.43 22.24
C GLY A 44 3.39 2.01 23.65
N GLU A 45 2.10 1.74 23.89
CA GLU A 45 1.61 1.31 25.21
C GLU A 45 2.14 -0.09 25.63
N ASN A 46 2.56 -0.91 24.66
CA ASN A 46 3.05 -2.27 24.92
C ASN A 46 4.56 -2.43 24.72
N SER A 47 5.32 -1.34 24.59
CA SER A 47 6.77 -1.38 24.27
C SER A 47 7.07 -2.24 23.05
N GLY A 48 6.18 -2.21 22.07
CA GLY A 48 6.22 -3.00 20.85
C GLY A 48 6.64 -2.19 19.64
N ALA A 49 6.67 -2.86 18.49
CA ALA A 49 6.93 -2.26 17.19
C ALA A 49 5.81 -2.60 16.19
N VAL A 50 5.57 -1.73 15.23
CA VAL A 50 4.58 -1.94 14.17
C VAL A 50 5.21 -2.76 13.06
N ILE A 51 4.61 -3.91 12.74
CA ILE A 51 5.00 -4.74 11.60
C ILE A 51 4.12 -4.37 10.42
N GLY A 52 4.75 -3.92 9.33
CA GLY A 52 4.10 -3.65 8.05
C GLY A 52 4.21 -4.83 7.09
N THR A 53 3.35 -4.84 6.10
CA THR A 53 3.20 -5.93 5.13
C THR A 53 3.64 -5.54 3.71
N ASP A 54 4.26 -4.36 3.53
CA ASP A 54 4.73 -3.88 2.23
C ASP A 54 5.73 -4.87 1.60
N HIS A 55 5.52 -5.20 0.35
CA HIS A 55 6.33 -6.14 -0.42
C HIS A 55 6.86 -5.50 -1.72
N ALA A 56 7.69 -6.21 -2.49
CA ALA A 56 8.39 -5.65 -3.65
C ALA A 56 7.46 -5.04 -4.70
N ALA A 57 6.32 -5.67 -5.01
CA ALA A 57 5.39 -5.16 -6.01
C ALA A 57 4.71 -3.86 -5.56
N GLU A 58 4.29 -3.78 -4.29
CA GLU A 58 3.72 -2.56 -3.69
C GLU A 58 4.77 -1.45 -3.63
N ASN A 59 5.99 -1.76 -3.21
CA ASN A 59 7.09 -0.81 -3.18
C ASN A 59 7.42 -0.27 -4.58
N LEU A 60 7.49 -1.14 -5.59
CA LEU A 60 7.76 -0.77 -6.98
C LEU A 60 6.71 0.19 -7.53
N THR A 61 5.44 -0.15 -7.35
CA THR A 61 4.30 0.63 -7.87
C THR A 61 3.92 1.82 -7.00
N GLY A 62 4.42 1.88 -5.76
CA GLY A 62 3.95 2.85 -4.77
C GLY A 62 2.48 2.61 -4.36
N PHE A 63 2.01 1.36 -4.46
CA PHE A 63 0.62 1.00 -4.20
C PHE A 63 0.36 0.82 -2.70
N PHE A 64 0.58 1.86 -1.96
CA PHE A 64 0.33 1.98 -0.52
C PHE A 64 0.03 3.44 -0.17
N THR A 65 -0.57 3.68 0.97
CA THR A 65 -0.79 5.03 1.48
C THR A 65 0.44 5.53 2.22
N LYS A 66 1.03 6.63 1.72
CA LYS A 66 2.11 7.33 2.40
C LYS A 66 1.67 7.74 3.81
N PHE A 67 2.43 7.32 4.83
CA PHE A 67 2.07 7.51 6.25
C PHE A 67 0.76 6.84 6.67
N GLY A 68 0.37 5.77 5.97
CA GLY A 68 -0.72 4.88 6.33
C GLY A 68 -0.18 3.47 6.56
N ASP A 69 -0.59 2.53 5.72
CA ASP A 69 -0.04 1.17 5.69
C ASP A 69 1.47 1.12 5.38
N GLY A 70 2.01 2.12 4.67
CA GLY A 70 3.46 2.29 4.50
C GLY A 70 4.22 2.76 5.76
N GLY A 71 3.51 3.13 6.84
CA GLY A 71 4.09 3.49 8.12
C GLY A 71 4.29 2.26 9.00
N ALA A 72 5.52 1.78 9.14
CA ALA A 72 5.87 0.63 9.95
C ALA A 72 7.31 0.73 10.44
N ASP A 73 7.63 0.00 11.52
CA ASP A 73 8.98 -0.10 12.07
C ASP A 73 9.76 -1.26 11.44
N ILE A 74 9.06 -2.34 11.05
CA ILE A 74 9.65 -3.57 10.52
C ILE A 74 8.84 -4.02 9.30
N LEU A 75 9.53 -4.34 8.21
CA LEU A 75 8.94 -4.84 6.95
C LEU A 75 9.51 -6.23 6.60
N PRO A 76 8.95 -7.32 7.14
CA PRO A 76 9.47 -8.67 6.92
C PRO A 76 9.39 -9.13 5.46
N LEU A 77 8.44 -8.61 4.69
CA LEU A 77 8.20 -8.95 3.28
C LEU A 77 8.94 -8.03 2.30
N PHE A 78 9.73 -7.09 2.81
CA PHE A 78 10.44 -6.13 1.97
C PHE A 78 11.29 -6.82 0.91
N ARG A 79 11.11 -6.45 -0.35
CA ARG A 79 11.75 -7.03 -1.55
C ARG A 79 11.32 -8.45 -1.94
N LEU A 80 10.45 -9.11 -1.22
CA LEU A 80 9.83 -10.33 -1.72
C LEU A 80 8.76 -9.97 -2.76
N ASN A 81 8.76 -10.66 -3.88
CA ASN A 81 7.70 -10.49 -4.87
C ASN A 81 6.44 -11.30 -4.47
N LYS A 82 5.33 -11.13 -5.20
CA LYS A 82 4.05 -11.73 -4.84
C LYS A 82 4.08 -13.24 -4.86
N ARG A 83 4.74 -13.85 -5.86
CA ARG A 83 4.88 -15.32 -5.96
C ARG A 83 5.77 -15.90 -4.86
N GLN A 84 6.80 -15.17 -4.43
CA GLN A 84 7.65 -15.60 -3.31
C GLN A 84 6.87 -15.59 -2.00
N GLY A 85 6.05 -14.56 -1.75
CA GLY A 85 5.16 -14.53 -0.59
C GLY A 85 4.17 -15.69 -0.59
N ALA A 86 3.56 -16.00 -1.73
CA ALA A 86 2.66 -17.15 -1.86
C ALA A 86 3.38 -18.48 -1.61
N ALA A 87 4.60 -18.65 -2.14
CA ALA A 87 5.41 -19.85 -1.92
C ALA A 87 5.78 -20.03 -0.43
N LEU A 88 6.12 -18.96 0.27
CA LEU A 88 6.38 -18.99 1.72
C LEU A 88 5.15 -19.42 2.51
N LEU A 89 3.97 -18.91 2.18
CA LEU A 89 2.72 -19.30 2.85
C LEU A 89 2.40 -20.78 2.60
N ALA A 90 2.60 -21.26 1.37
CA ALA A 90 2.43 -22.68 1.05
C ALA A 90 3.39 -23.59 1.84
N GLU A 91 4.68 -23.21 1.95
CA GLU A 91 5.69 -23.96 2.72
C GLU A 91 5.37 -23.97 4.22
N LEU A 92 4.82 -22.88 4.74
CA LEU A 92 4.36 -22.79 6.14
C LEU A 92 3.06 -23.55 6.40
N GLY A 93 2.46 -24.19 5.40
CA GLY A 93 1.23 -24.95 5.54
C GLY A 93 -0.03 -24.10 5.70
N ALA A 94 -0.01 -22.85 5.25
CA ALA A 94 -1.17 -21.97 5.28
C ALA A 94 -2.29 -22.49 4.35
N ASP A 95 -3.54 -22.19 4.70
CA ASP A 95 -4.68 -22.51 3.83
C ASP A 95 -4.51 -21.84 2.46
N LYS A 96 -4.78 -22.63 1.42
CA LYS A 96 -4.67 -22.21 0.02
C LYS A 96 -5.50 -20.96 -0.29
N ALA A 97 -6.65 -20.83 0.34
CA ALA A 97 -7.52 -19.66 0.21
C ALA A 97 -6.85 -18.34 0.64
N LEU A 98 -5.79 -18.38 1.46
CA LEU A 98 -5.08 -17.18 1.90
C LEU A 98 -4.11 -16.64 0.85
N TYR A 99 -3.43 -17.50 0.09
CA TYR A 99 -2.42 -17.09 -0.89
C TYR A 99 -2.90 -17.16 -2.35
N GLU A 100 -4.06 -17.77 -2.61
CA GLU A 100 -4.71 -17.74 -3.92
C GLU A 100 -5.83 -16.68 -4.01
N LYS A 101 -6.14 -16.01 -2.89
CA LYS A 101 -7.11 -14.92 -2.90
C LYS A 101 -6.67 -13.80 -3.84
N VAL A 102 -7.58 -13.36 -4.70
CA VAL A 102 -7.34 -12.17 -5.54
C VAL A 102 -7.15 -10.95 -4.64
N PRO A 103 -6.00 -10.25 -4.75
CA PRO A 103 -5.78 -9.03 -3.99
C PRO A 103 -6.78 -7.94 -4.40
N THR A 104 -7.42 -7.32 -3.41
CA THR A 104 -8.43 -6.28 -3.65
C THR A 104 -8.21 -5.08 -2.73
N ALA A 105 -8.36 -3.87 -3.28
CA ALA A 105 -8.40 -2.64 -2.51
C ALA A 105 -9.83 -2.41 -1.98
N ASP A 106 -9.94 -2.16 -0.66
CA ASP A 106 -11.22 -1.95 0.03
C ASP A 106 -11.32 -0.58 0.73
N LEU A 107 -10.42 0.34 0.39
CA LEU A 107 -10.37 1.66 1.01
C LEU A 107 -11.44 2.61 0.46
N GLU A 108 -11.74 2.52 -0.84
CA GLU A 108 -12.73 3.35 -1.51
C GLU A 108 -14.14 2.78 -1.34
N GLU A 109 -15.12 3.64 -1.09
CA GLU A 109 -16.53 3.25 -0.90
C GLU A 109 -17.28 3.16 -2.22
N ASP A 110 -16.90 3.98 -3.21
CA ASP A 110 -17.51 4.03 -4.53
C ASP A 110 -17.17 2.79 -5.39
N LYS A 111 -16.04 2.14 -5.11
CA LYS A 111 -15.56 0.95 -5.81
C LYS A 111 -15.01 -0.10 -4.84
N PRO A 112 -15.85 -0.67 -3.99
CA PRO A 112 -15.40 -1.63 -3.00
C PRO A 112 -14.90 -2.91 -3.66
N GLY A 113 -13.75 -3.41 -3.20
CA GLY A 113 -13.21 -4.69 -3.65
C GLY A 113 -12.69 -4.71 -5.09
N ILE A 114 -12.32 -3.56 -5.65
CA ILE A 114 -11.65 -3.54 -6.96
C ILE A 114 -10.35 -4.34 -6.88
N ALA A 115 -10.12 -5.23 -7.85
CA ALA A 115 -8.87 -5.97 -7.92
C ALA A 115 -7.69 -5.00 -8.14
N ASP A 116 -6.61 -5.20 -7.39
CA ASP A 116 -5.40 -4.37 -7.46
C ASP A 116 -4.87 -4.26 -8.90
N GLU A 117 -4.86 -5.38 -9.63
CA GLU A 117 -4.40 -5.45 -11.02
C GLU A 117 -5.23 -4.57 -11.98
N VAL A 118 -6.52 -4.38 -11.67
CA VAL A 118 -7.38 -3.46 -12.42
C VAL A 118 -7.01 -2.01 -12.12
N ALA A 119 -6.77 -1.70 -10.86
CA ALA A 119 -6.37 -0.36 -10.43
C ALA A 119 -4.97 0.02 -10.95
N LEU A 120 -4.05 -0.94 -10.98
CA LEU A 120 -2.68 -0.76 -11.46
C LEU A 120 -2.58 -0.75 -12.99
N GLY A 121 -3.48 -1.43 -13.69
CA GLY A 121 -3.41 -1.63 -15.15
C GLY A 121 -2.29 -2.58 -15.58
N VAL A 122 -1.77 -3.40 -14.67
CA VAL A 122 -0.74 -4.41 -14.87
C VAL A 122 -0.93 -5.54 -13.86
N THR A 123 -0.62 -6.78 -14.25
CA THR A 123 -0.79 -7.94 -13.38
C THR A 123 0.39 -8.11 -12.41
N TYR A 124 0.15 -8.72 -11.26
CA TYR A 124 1.22 -9.07 -10.32
C TYR A 124 2.24 -10.04 -10.95
N ARG A 125 1.79 -10.89 -11.87
CA ARG A 125 2.70 -11.76 -12.61
C ARG A 125 3.68 -10.97 -13.47
N GLU A 126 3.22 -9.96 -14.20
CA GLU A 126 4.09 -9.08 -15.01
C GLU A 126 5.02 -8.26 -14.13
N ILE A 127 4.53 -7.77 -12.97
CA ILE A 127 5.37 -7.06 -12.00
C ILE A 127 6.47 -7.99 -11.46
N ASP A 128 6.12 -9.22 -11.07
CA ASP A 128 7.09 -10.20 -10.57
C ASP A 128 8.13 -10.58 -11.65
N ASP A 129 7.68 -10.79 -12.90
CA ASP A 129 8.57 -11.09 -14.01
C ASP A 129 9.54 -9.92 -14.30
N TYR A 130 9.04 -8.68 -14.27
CA TYR A 130 9.87 -7.48 -14.39
C TYR A 130 10.91 -7.37 -13.27
N LEU A 131 10.51 -7.62 -12.02
CA LEU A 131 11.41 -7.60 -10.86
C LEU A 131 12.51 -8.69 -10.93
N GLU A 132 12.19 -9.81 -11.55
CA GLU A 132 13.14 -10.92 -11.79
C GLU A 132 14.01 -10.72 -13.03
N GLY A 133 13.87 -9.61 -13.75
CA GLY A 133 14.61 -9.31 -14.97
C GLY A 133 14.18 -10.13 -16.19
N LYS A 134 12.98 -10.70 -16.15
CA LYS A 134 12.37 -11.39 -17.29
C LYS A 134 11.73 -10.41 -18.26
N GLU A 135 11.55 -10.85 -19.51
CA GLU A 135 10.85 -10.05 -20.50
C GLU A 135 9.36 -9.91 -20.15
N VAL A 136 8.86 -8.70 -20.28
CA VAL A 136 7.44 -8.34 -20.16
C VAL A 136 7.02 -7.55 -21.41
N SER A 137 5.71 -7.41 -21.65
CA SER A 137 5.24 -6.60 -22.75
C SER A 137 5.66 -5.13 -22.61
N ALA A 138 5.89 -4.44 -23.73
CA ALA A 138 6.26 -3.01 -23.72
C ALA A 138 5.23 -2.17 -22.95
N LYS A 139 3.93 -2.53 -23.04
CA LYS A 139 2.86 -1.87 -22.29
C LYS A 139 3.00 -2.10 -20.79
N ALA A 140 3.29 -3.31 -20.34
CA ALA A 140 3.50 -3.63 -18.94
C ALA A 140 4.71 -2.87 -18.40
N GLN A 141 5.83 -2.89 -19.11
CA GLN A 141 7.04 -2.15 -18.75
C GLN A 141 6.76 -0.65 -18.59
N GLU A 142 6.14 -0.01 -19.56
CA GLU A 142 5.80 1.41 -19.50
C GLU A 142 4.89 1.73 -18.29
N THR A 143 3.91 0.87 -18.03
CA THR A 143 3.00 1.01 -16.89
C THR A 143 3.76 0.92 -15.57
N ILE A 144 4.60 -0.10 -15.41
CA ILE A 144 5.41 -0.32 -14.20
C ILE A 144 6.36 0.87 -13.96
N GLU A 145 7.09 1.30 -14.98
CA GLU A 145 8.02 2.42 -14.88
C GLU A 145 7.30 3.75 -14.60
N SER A 146 6.09 3.93 -15.14
CA SER A 146 5.25 5.09 -14.81
C SER A 146 4.87 5.11 -13.33
N TRP A 147 4.45 3.96 -12.77
CA TRP A 147 4.17 3.85 -11.34
C TRP A 147 5.42 4.09 -10.50
N TRP A 148 6.56 3.52 -10.90
CA TRP A 148 7.83 3.75 -10.22
C TRP A 148 8.15 5.25 -10.11
N ARG A 149 8.09 5.98 -11.22
CA ARG A 149 8.36 7.43 -11.25
C ARG A 149 7.36 8.20 -10.36
N LYS A 150 6.06 7.95 -10.50
CA LYS A 150 5.02 8.62 -9.71
C LYS A 150 5.14 8.33 -8.21
N GLY A 151 5.50 7.10 -7.84
CA GLY A 151 5.60 6.65 -6.45
C GLY A 151 6.89 7.07 -5.74
N GLN A 152 7.82 7.77 -6.38
CA GLN A 152 9.14 8.06 -5.82
C GLN A 152 9.07 8.81 -4.49
N HIS A 153 8.19 9.80 -4.38
CA HIS A 153 7.97 10.56 -3.14
C HIS A 153 7.46 9.71 -1.97
N LYS A 154 7.00 8.48 -2.21
CA LYS A 154 6.55 7.55 -1.16
C LYS A 154 7.70 6.70 -0.62
N ARG A 155 8.72 6.42 -1.44
CA ARG A 155 9.90 5.61 -1.07
C ARG A 155 11.02 6.43 -0.46
N HIS A 156 11.07 7.72 -0.74
CA HIS A 156 12.06 8.66 -0.22
C HIS A 156 11.37 9.73 0.63
N LEU A 157 11.62 9.73 1.94
CA LEU A 157 10.94 10.59 2.91
C LEU A 157 11.91 11.16 3.94
N PRO A 158 11.75 12.43 4.27
CA PRO A 158 11.18 13.53 3.50
C PRO A 158 12.09 13.96 2.35
N ILE A 159 11.57 14.67 1.37
CA ILE A 159 12.39 15.28 0.31
C ILE A 159 13.10 16.50 0.89
N THR A 160 14.42 16.59 0.66
CA THR A 160 15.27 17.65 1.20
C THR A 160 15.89 18.50 0.08
N ILE A 161 16.60 19.56 0.44
CA ILE A 161 17.31 20.42 -0.52
C ILE A 161 18.46 19.69 -1.26
N PHE A 162 18.90 18.54 -0.75
CA PHE A 162 19.94 17.72 -1.34
C PHE A 162 19.41 16.70 -2.36
N ASP A 163 18.10 16.58 -2.49
CA ASP A 163 17.45 15.65 -3.42
C ASP A 163 17.22 16.33 -4.76
N ASP A 164 17.39 15.60 -5.86
CA ASP A 164 17.24 16.12 -7.21
C ASP A 164 16.28 15.33 -8.11
N PHE A 165 15.80 14.16 -7.67
CA PHE A 165 14.90 13.29 -8.44
C PHE A 165 13.52 13.89 -8.73
N TRP A 166 13.19 14.98 -8.10
CA TRP A 166 11.94 15.72 -8.25
C TRP A 166 12.02 16.93 -9.20
N LYS A 167 13.22 17.23 -9.73
CA LYS A 167 13.50 18.36 -10.65
C LYS A 167 13.11 18.08 -12.10
#